data_8cd7f9e9d7649c182f49cc2a7aaa1aa0
#
_entry.id   8cd7f9e9d7649c182f49cc2a7aaa1aa0
#
_cell.length_a   1.000
_cell.length_b   1.000
_cell.length_c   1.000
_cell.angle_alpha   90.00
_cell.angle_beta   90.00
_cell.angle_gamma   90.00
#
_symmetry.space_group_name_H-M   'P 1'
#
loop_
_entity.id
_entity.type
_entity.pdbx_description
1 polymer ?
#
loop_
_entity_poly.entity_id
_entity_poly.type
_entity_poly.pdbx_seq_one_letter_code
_entity_poly.pdbx_strand_id
1 'polypeptide(L)'
;MKEDHTQFFAERDLSDISALKRVPGFERYFLRRLRERRDVLAAKVLDDDTISPVEREAARQAYKELKDICDMPGKDEATATRIIRDARAK
;
A
#
# COMPACT_ATOMS: atom_id res chain seq x y z
N MET A 1 -28.48 1.18 1.70
CA MET A 1 -27.88 1.49 1.91
C MET A 1 -26.50 1.21 2.23
N LYS A 2 -26.11 0.42 3.21
CA LYS A 2 -24.69 0.16 3.41
C LYS A 2 -24.00 -0.48 2.20
N GLU A 3 -24.71 -1.39 1.51
CA GLU A 3 -24.14 -2.08 0.34
C GLU A 3 -23.93 -1.14 -0.84
N ASP A 4 -24.87 -0.21 -1.05
CA ASP A 4 -24.74 0.76 -2.14
C ASP A 4 -23.58 1.72 -1.92
N HIS A 5 -23.37 2.18 -0.67
CA HIS A 5 -22.23 3.00 -0.32
C HIS A 5 -20.92 2.27 -0.52
N THR A 6 -20.85 1.01 -0.11
CA THR A 6 -19.65 0.20 -0.24
C THR A 6 -19.28 0.02 -1.71
N GLN A 7 -20.26 -0.28 -2.56
CA GLN A 7 -20.01 -0.42 -4.00
C GLN A 7 -19.58 0.91 -4.63
N PHE A 8 -20.22 2.01 -4.25
CA PHE A 8 -19.87 3.33 -4.75
C PHE A 8 -18.42 3.68 -4.43
N PHE A 9 -17.99 3.48 -3.18
CA PHE A 9 -16.61 3.76 -2.79
C PHE A 9 -15.62 2.82 -3.47
N ALA A 10 -16.00 1.56 -3.66
CA ALA A 10 -15.16 0.60 -4.38
C ALA A 10 -14.94 1.02 -5.83
N GLU A 11 -16.00 1.47 -6.51
CA GLU A 11 -15.90 1.94 -7.90
C GLU A 11 -15.04 3.20 -7.98
N ARG A 12 -15.19 4.11 -7.03
CA ARG A 12 -14.42 5.33 -6.96
C ARG A 12 -12.94 5.04 -6.71
N ASP A 13 -12.64 4.16 -5.77
CA ASP A 13 -11.26 3.77 -5.47
C ASP A 13 -10.61 3.12 -6.68
N LEU A 14 -11.31 2.23 -7.36
CA LEU A 14 -10.78 1.58 -8.55
C LEU A 14 -10.46 2.59 -9.65
N SER A 15 -11.35 3.57 -9.84
CA SER A 15 -11.13 4.64 -10.81
C SER A 15 -9.92 5.50 -10.43
N ASP A 16 -9.81 5.88 -9.17
CA ASP A 16 -8.70 6.71 -8.68
C ASP A 16 -7.37 5.98 -8.77
N ILE A 17 -7.33 4.70 -8.41
CA ILE A 17 -6.13 3.88 -8.52
C ILE A 17 -5.70 3.75 -9.98
N SER A 18 -6.66 3.52 -10.89
CA SER A 18 -6.38 3.44 -12.32
C SER A 18 -5.80 4.75 -12.87
N ALA A 19 -6.34 5.89 -12.40
CA ALA A 19 -5.83 7.20 -12.78
C ALA A 19 -4.40 7.42 -12.29
N LEU A 20 -4.10 7.03 -11.05
CA LEU A 20 -2.74 7.13 -10.49
C LEU A 20 -1.74 6.30 -11.27
N LYS A 21 -2.13 5.08 -11.68
CA LYS A 21 -1.25 4.21 -12.44
C LYS A 21 -0.86 4.78 -13.80
N ARG A 22 -1.68 5.69 -14.35
CA ARG A 22 -1.39 6.36 -15.62
C ARG A 22 -0.43 7.52 -15.48
N VAL A 23 -0.16 7.97 -14.25
CA VAL A 23 0.81 9.05 -14.00
C VAL A 23 2.21 8.46 -14.06
N PRO A 24 3.04 8.85 -15.03
CA PRO A 24 4.36 8.22 -15.21
C PRO A 24 5.25 8.26 -13.97
N GLY A 25 5.20 9.34 -13.21
CA GLY A 25 6.03 9.49 -12.02
C GLY A 25 5.56 8.69 -10.82
N PHE A 26 4.32 8.18 -10.83
CA PHE A 26 3.80 7.46 -9.67
C PHE A 26 4.54 6.15 -9.45
N GLU A 27 4.64 5.29 -10.48
CA GLU A 27 5.37 4.02 -10.37
C GLU A 27 6.89 4.22 -10.45
N ARG A 28 7.36 4.99 -11.44
CA ARG A 28 8.78 5.10 -11.75
C ARG A 28 9.57 5.89 -10.74
N TYR A 29 8.92 6.80 -10.01
CA TYR A 29 9.61 7.62 -9.01
C TYR A 29 9.05 7.37 -7.61
N PHE A 30 7.77 7.69 -7.38
CA PHE A 30 7.21 7.73 -6.03
C PHE A 30 7.22 6.36 -5.37
N LEU A 31 6.63 5.35 -6.00
CA LEU A 31 6.60 4.00 -5.43
C LEU A 31 7.99 3.38 -5.36
N ARG A 32 8.82 3.63 -6.37
CA ARG A 32 10.20 3.14 -6.35
C ARG A 32 10.97 3.68 -5.15
N ARG A 33 10.85 4.97 -4.87
CA ARG A 33 11.54 5.58 -3.73
C ARG A 33 11.02 5.04 -2.40
N LEU A 34 9.72 4.85 -2.29
CA LEU A 34 9.14 4.25 -1.09
C LEU A 34 9.65 2.81 -0.87
N ARG A 35 9.72 2.03 -1.93
CA ARG A 35 10.23 0.65 -1.87
C ARG A 35 11.70 0.62 -1.48
N GLU A 36 12.51 1.51 -2.03
CA GLU A 36 13.92 1.62 -1.66
C GLU A 36 14.08 1.93 -0.17
N ARG A 37 13.28 2.87 0.34
CA ARG A 37 13.33 3.23 1.75
C ARG A 37 12.87 2.07 2.64
N ARG A 38 11.84 1.34 2.21
CA ARG A 38 11.38 0.15 2.91
C ARG A 38 12.52 -0.88 3.00
N ASP A 39 13.25 -1.09 1.93
CA ASP A 39 14.34 -2.07 1.88
C ASP A 39 15.51 -1.65 2.76
N VAL A 40 15.82 -0.36 2.83
CA VAL A 40 16.85 0.16 3.73
C VAL A 40 16.45 -0.10 5.19
N LEU A 41 15.18 0.13 5.54
CA LEU A 41 14.70 -0.13 6.90
C LEU A 41 14.68 -1.62 7.23
N ALA A 42 14.34 -2.48 6.26
CA ALA A 42 14.39 -3.93 6.46
C ALA A 42 15.80 -4.40 6.77
N ALA A 43 16.79 -3.90 6.03
CA ALA A 43 18.20 -4.24 6.26
C ALA A 43 18.65 -3.76 7.65
N LYS A 44 18.22 -2.57 8.06
CA LYS A 44 18.55 -2.02 9.37
C LYS A 44 18.00 -2.89 10.51
N VAL A 45 16.78 -3.40 10.36
CA VAL A 45 16.16 -4.26 11.36
C VAL A 45 16.86 -5.61 11.44
N LEU A 46 17.23 -6.20 10.29
CA LEU A 46 17.71 -7.58 10.21
C LEU A 46 19.23 -7.68 10.37
N ASP A 47 19.98 -6.74 9.79
CA ASP A 47 21.42 -6.92 9.59
C ASP A 47 22.30 -5.94 10.36
N ASP A 48 21.74 -4.87 10.93
CA ASP A 48 22.53 -3.85 11.60
C ASP A 48 22.69 -4.18 13.08
N ASP A 49 23.85 -4.73 13.45
CA ASP A 49 24.17 -5.08 14.83
C ASP A 49 24.60 -3.87 15.67
N THR A 50 24.76 -2.70 15.04
CA THR A 50 25.24 -1.50 15.75
C THR A 50 24.14 -0.69 16.39
N ILE A 51 22.87 -0.95 16.03
CA ILE A 51 21.73 -0.20 16.58
C ILE A 51 21.25 -0.79 17.90
N SER A 52 20.71 0.08 18.75
CA SER A 52 20.12 -0.33 20.02
C SER A 52 18.78 -1.06 19.81
N PRO A 53 18.30 -1.81 20.82
CA PRO A 53 16.96 -2.42 20.73
C PRO A 53 15.84 -1.40 20.50
N VAL A 54 15.95 -0.20 21.07
CA VAL A 54 14.95 0.85 20.86
C VAL A 54 14.96 1.34 19.42
N GLU A 55 16.15 1.57 18.85
CA GLU A 55 16.29 1.97 17.45
C GLU A 55 15.78 0.88 16.51
N ARG A 56 16.05 -0.38 16.84
CA ARG A 56 15.58 -1.51 16.03
C ARG A 56 14.06 -1.58 16.01
N GLU A 57 13.42 -1.38 17.15
CA GLU A 57 11.96 -1.38 17.23
C GLU A 57 11.36 -0.21 16.46
N ALA A 58 11.95 0.98 16.56
CA ALA A 58 11.52 2.14 15.78
C ALA A 58 11.64 1.87 14.30
N ALA A 59 12.73 1.26 13.86
CA ALA A 59 12.94 0.89 12.46
C ALA A 59 11.92 -0.16 11.99
N ARG A 60 11.57 -1.11 12.87
CA ARG A 60 10.56 -2.12 12.56
C ARG A 60 9.19 -1.49 12.34
N GLN A 61 8.79 -0.56 13.19
CA GLN A 61 7.50 0.13 13.04
C GLN A 61 7.47 0.95 11.74
N ALA A 62 8.54 1.69 11.46
CA ALA A 62 8.64 2.45 10.22
C ALA A 62 8.59 1.54 8.98
N TYR A 63 9.24 0.38 9.04
CA TYR A 63 9.20 -0.61 7.97
C TYR A 63 7.76 -1.10 7.72
N LYS A 64 7.04 -1.44 8.78
CA LYS A 64 5.65 -1.92 8.66
C LYS A 64 4.76 -0.87 8.01
N GLU A 65 4.88 0.39 8.42
CA GLU A 65 4.09 1.48 7.85
C GLU A 65 4.40 1.69 6.38
N LEU A 66 5.69 1.69 6.00
CA LEU A 66 6.08 1.85 4.60
C LEU A 66 5.63 0.66 3.75
N LYS A 67 5.72 -0.55 4.30
CA LYS A 67 5.24 -1.73 3.59
C LYS A 67 3.76 -1.63 3.30
N ASP A 68 2.97 -1.21 4.29
CA ASP A 68 1.53 -1.04 4.12
C ASP A 68 1.21 0.03 3.07
N ILE A 69 1.93 1.15 3.09
CA ILE A 69 1.74 2.21 2.09
C ILE A 69 2.09 1.70 0.69
N CYS A 70 3.19 0.98 0.53
CA CYS A 70 3.60 0.42 -0.77
C CYS A 70 2.58 -0.58 -1.30
N ASP A 71 1.99 -1.38 -0.42
CA ASP A 71 1.06 -2.44 -0.79
C ASP A 71 -0.39 -1.93 -0.95
N MET A 72 -0.69 -0.73 -0.41
CA MET A 72 -2.05 -0.21 -0.36
C MET A 72 -2.75 -0.14 -1.71
N PRO A 73 -2.15 0.43 -2.78
CA PRO A 73 -2.85 0.50 -4.06
C PRO A 73 -3.26 -0.88 -4.59
N GLY A 74 -2.37 -1.87 -4.51
CA GLY A 74 -2.68 -3.22 -4.96
C GLY A 74 -3.75 -3.90 -4.13
N LYS A 75 -3.67 -3.76 -2.81
CA LYS A 75 -4.66 -4.33 -1.90
C LYS A 75 -6.02 -3.68 -2.09
N ASP A 76 -6.07 -2.36 -2.21
CA ASP A 76 -7.31 -1.63 -2.39
C ASP A 76 -7.96 -1.95 -3.73
N GLU A 77 -7.13 -2.09 -4.78
CA GLU A 77 -7.62 -2.49 -6.10
C GLU A 77 -8.26 -3.88 -6.04
N ALA A 78 -7.60 -4.84 -5.39
CA ALA A 78 -8.12 -6.19 -5.25
C ALA A 78 -9.43 -6.20 -4.44
N THR A 79 -9.48 -5.46 -3.35
CA THR A 79 -10.66 -5.35 -2.50
C THR A 79 -11.82 -4.72 -3.26
N ALA A 80 -11.57 -3.63 -3.97
CA ALA A 80 -12.60 -2.94 -4.77
C ALA A 80 -13.15 -3.84 -5.87
N THR A 81 -12.27 -4.56 -6.56
CA THR A 81 -12.67 -5.48 -7.62
C THR A 81 -13.57 -6.58 -7.07
N ARG A 82 -13.22 -7.12 -5.89
CA ARG A 82 -14.03 -8.16 -5.24
C ARG A 82 -15.41 -7.63 -4.86
N ILE A 83 -15.47 -6.44 -4.27
CA ILE A 83 -16.74 -5.83 -3.86
C ILE A 83 -17.66 -5.64 -5.05
N ILE A 84 -17.12 -5.10 -6.15
CA ILE A 84 -17.90 -4.86 -7.36
C ILE A 84 -18.38 -6.19 -7.97
N ARG A 85 -17.51 -7.19 -8.03
CA ARG A 85 -17.86 -8.51 -8.54
C ARG A 85 -18.98 -9.15 -7.71
N ASP A 86 -18.85 -9.10 -6.38
CA ASP A 86 -19.82 -9.71 -5.49
C ASP A 86 -21.17 -9.00 -5.57
N ALA A 87 -21.17 -7.66 -5.73
CA ALA A 87 -22.40 -6.91 -5.91
C ALA A 87 -23.12 -7.28 -7.21
N ARG A 88 -22.37 -7.53 -8.30
CA ARG A 88 -22.93 -7.93 -9.59
C ARG A 88 -23.44 -9.35 -9.60
N ALA A 89 -22.89 -10.22 -8.75
CA ALA A 89 -23.30 -11.61 -8.65
C ALA A 89 -24.65 -11.78 -7.94
N LYS A 90 -25.11 -10.75 -7.25
CA LYS A 90 -26.43 -10.73 -6.61
C LYS A 90 -27.46 -10.17 -7.58
#